data_bddb031f15469de5e04f2cb13fd184cb
#
_entry.id   bddb031f15469de5e04f2cb13fd184cb
#
_cell.length_a   1.000
_cell.length_b   1.000
_cell.length_c   1.000
_cell.angle_alpha   90.00
_cell.angle_beta   90.00
_cell.angle_gamma   90.00
#
_symmetry.space_group_name_H-M   'P 1'
#
loop_
_entity.id
_entity.type
_entity.pdbx_description
1 polymer ?
#
loop_
_entity_poly.entity_id
_entity_poly.type
_entity_poly.pdbx_seq_one_letter_code
_entity_poly.pdbx_strand_id
1 'polypeptide(L)'
;MTVFFRRMAVVFLFISLLTLCCSCQTTPSSEVPTTDTPTTDTPTTDTPTTEVLVPNAASDFDYDIFEKDGERVIRLIRYKGERTDVVIPDSIEGLPVRILLGVTKQNENGYTGVVQGVFEGTAIESAYIPSSIRSFGLATFAHCTMLKQVEFAEGCGITSLSTSCFEDCTALTRIDLSPLTKLMGTYYAFRDCTSLEEVVLPEGMTIIDEGSFLNCSALKSLYLPDSLEKIVKNAFDGCIGLESISVGKNLRLYEPAASNVIFNSHALKSIIFRDGVESLDGYAMFSITSPVSVEVPASVNVVSGNTFFNYNTMTITFAGDCPKMESEKWLGDVIVRYNPDKMGWSNCDWSAKEGTLTLEPIK
;
A
#
# COMPACT_ATOMS: atom_id res chain seq x y z
N MET A 1 22.35 -26.21 -13.59
CA MET A 1 23.14 -25.05 -14.00
C MET A 1 23.01 -24.93 -15.51
N THR A 2 22.31 -23.95 -16.04
CA THR A 2 21.97 -23.71 -17.46
C THR A 2 20.48 -23.96 -17.77
N VAL A 3 19.61 -23.05 -17.33
CA VAL A 3 18.32 -22.66 -17.99
C VAL A 3 17.73 -21.47 -17.22
N PHE A 4 18.40 -20.33 -17.18
CA PHE A 4 17.81 -19.09 -16.64
C PHE A 4 18.41 -17.85 -17.32
N PHE A 5 18.48 -17.85 -18.66
CA PHE A 5 18.79 -16.63 -19.41
C PHE A 5 18.12 -16.70 -20.78
N ARG A 6 16.82 -16.34 -20.85
CA ARG A 6 16.19 -15.90 -22.10
C ARG A 6 14.80 -15.36 -21.79
N ARG A 7 14.73 -14.06 -21.52
CA ARG A 7 13.58 -13.18 -21.83
C ARG A 7 13.85 -11.79 -21.28
N MET A 8 14.79 -11.12 -21.93
CA MET A 8 14.94 -9.67 -21.86
C MET A 8 15.27 -9.21 -23.25
N ALA A 9 14.29 -8.76 -24.00
CA ALA A 9 14.37 -7.79 -25.08
C ALA A 9 13.02 -7.66 -25.76
N VAL A 10 12.69 -6.43 -26.11
CA VAL A 10 11.52 -5.95 -26.87
C VAL A 10 10.38 -5.45 -25.97
N VAL A 11 10.39 -4.16 -25.70
CA VAL A 11 9.45 -3.16 -26.21
C VAL A 11 9.97 -1.77 -25.86
N PHE A 12 10.64 -1.14 -26.79
CA PHE A 12 10.66 0.31 -26.95
C PHE A 12 9.82 0.63 -28.18
N LEU A 13 8.85 1.45 -28.07
CA LEU A 13 8.33 2.50 -28.95
C LEU A 13 6.83 2.71 -28.74
N PHE A 14 6.49 3.82 -28.21
CA PHE A 14 5.56 4.81 -28.76
C PHE A 14 5.14 5.77 -27.68
N ILE A 15 5.83 6.86 -27.64
CA ILE A 15 5.37 8.11 -27.02
C ILE A 15 5.26 9.12 -28.16
N SER A 16 4.13 9.74 -28.34
CA SER A 16 4.10 11.19 -28.60
C SER A 16 2.68 11.74 -28.70
N LEU A 17 2.55 12.93 -28.19
CA LEU A 17 1.59 14.00 -28.40
C LEU A 17 0.22 13.90 -27.72
N LEU A 18 0.01 14.78 -26.75
CA LEU A 18 -0.86 15.94 -26.99
C LEU A 18 -0.74 16.97 -25.85
N THR A 19 0.06 17.99 -26.10
CA THR A 19 -0.04 19.30 -25.46
C THR A 19 -1.10 20.10 -26.19
N LEU A 20 -2.05 20.70 -25.49
CA LEU A 20 -2.68 21.93 -25.97
C LEU A 20 -3.03 22.86 -24.81
N CYS A 21 -2.42 24.02 -24.88
CA CYS A 21 -2.68 25.29 -24.26
C CYS A 21 -4.16 25.67 -24.10
N CYS A 22 -4.47 26.37 -23.03
CA CYS A 22 -5.45 27.43 -23.05
C CYS A 22 -5.04 28.60 -22.15
N SER A 23 -4.56 29.64 -22.78
CA SER A 23 -4.39 30.99 -22.22
C SER A 23 -5.71 31.73 -22.32
N CYS A 24 -6.17 32.37 -21.27
CA CYS A 24 -7.26 33.33 -21.29
C CYS A 24 -6.82 34.68 -20.77
N GLN A 25 -7.04 35.70 -21.53
CA GLN A 25 -7.20 37.13 -21.15
C GLN A 25 -8.31 37.71 -22.03
N THR A 26 -9.30 38.41 -21.56
CA THR A 26 -9.47 39.79 -21.11
C THR A 26 -10.96 40.13 -21.02
N THR A 27 -11.32 40.91 -20.05
CA THR A 27 -12.59 41.65 -19.84
C THR A 27 -12.60 42.98 -20.64
N PRO A 28 -13.67 43.85 -20.65
CA PRO A 28 -15.09 43.76 -20.27
C PRO A 28 -16.02 44.48 -21.26
N SER A 29 -17.34 44.32 -21.17
CA SER A 29 -18.28 45.44 -21.23
C SER A 29 -19.74 45.04 -20.98
N SER A 30 -20.42 45.96 -20.38
CA SER A 30 -21.80 46.06 -19.93
C SER A 30 -22.87 45.81 -20.99
N GLU A 31 -23.94 45.11 -20.60
CA GLU A 31 -25.33 45.49 -20.93
C GLU A 31 -26.32 44.57 -20.21
N VAL A 32 -27.25 45.18 -19.48
CA VAL A 32 -28.41 44.53 -18.85
C VAL A 32 -29.54 44.53 -19.87
N PRO A 33 -30.30 43.45 -20.04
CA PRO A 33 -31.73 43.57 -20.01
C PRO A 33 -32.48 42.40 -19.33
N THR A 34 -33.49 42.83 -18.59
CA THR A 34 -34.85 42.29 -18.40
C THR A 34 -35.06 40.82 -18.01
N THR A 35 -35.55 40.70 -16.81
CA THR A 35 -36.47 39.75 -16.19
C THR A 35 -37.11 38.70 -17.08
N ASP A 36 -36.69 37.44 -16.85
CA ASP A 36 -37.54 36.28 -17.02
C ASP A 36 -37.36 35.39 -15.77
N THR A 37 -38.49 35.00 -15.21
CA THR A 37 -38.63 34.21 -13.99
C THR A 37 -38.15 32.77 -14.26
N PRO A 38 -37.15 32.25 -13.54
CA PRO A 38 -36.82 30.83 -13.68
C PRO A 38 -37.84 30.00 -12.90
N THR A 39 -38.45 29.06 -13.60
CA THR A 39 -39.12 27.92 -13.05
C THR A 39 -38.16 27.16 -12.12
N THR A 40 -38.59 26.95 -10.90
CA THR A 40 -37.90 26.15 -9.90
C THR A 40 -37.91 24.68 -10.34
N ASP A 41 -36.86 24.25 -11.03
CA ASP A 41 -36.52 22.84 -11.11
C ASP A 41 -35.91 22.46 -9.77
N THR A 42 -36.69 21.74 -8.97
CA THR A 42 -36.24 21.07 -7.76
C THR A 42 -35.18 20.04 -8.17
N PRO A 43 -33.95 20.10 -7.66
CA PRO A 43 -33.02 19.02 -7.92
C PRO A 43 -33.58 17.74 -7.29
N THR A 44 -33.88 16.76 -8.12
CA THR A 44 -34.11 15.39 -7.67
C THR A 44 -32.85 14.96 -6.90
N THR A 45 -32.96 14.85 -5.61
CA THR A 45 -31.98 14.16 -4.79
C THR A 45 -32.00 12.68 -5.21
N ASP A 46 -31.10 12.30 -6.07
CA ASP A 46 -30.74 10.91 -6.26
C ASP A 46 -30.17 10.41 -4.94
N THR A 47 -31.06 9.81 -4.15
CA THR A 47 -30.66 8.99 -3.01
C THR A 47 -29.86 7.83 -3.60
N PRO A 48 -28.59 7.61 -3.19
CA PRO A 48 -27.85 6.45 -3.67
C PRO A 48 -28.67 5.22 -3.31
N THR A 49 -29.17 4.52 -4.32
CA THR A 49 -29.77 3.21 -4.16
C THR A 49 -28.68 2.30 -3.62
N THR A 50 -28.76 1.96 -2.34
CA THR A 50 -27.90 0.94 -1.74
C THR A 50 -28.22 -0.36 -2.48
N GLU A 51 -27.34 -0.75 -3.37
CA GLU A 51 -27.46 -2.01 -4.11
C GLU A 51 -27.46 -3.13 -3.07
N VAL A 52 -28.56 -3.87 -3.00
CA VAL A 52 -28.68 -4.98 -2.05
C VAL A 52 -27.78 -6.11 -2.53
N LEU A 53 -26.66 -6.30 -1.85
CA LEU A 53 -25.75 -7.42 -2.12
C LEU A 53 -26.47 -8.75 -1.88
N VAL A 54 -26.63 -9.55 -2.92
CA VAL A 54 -27.27 -10.88 -2.84
C VAL A 54 -26.19 -11.94 -2.64
N PRO A 55 -26.14 -12.58 -1.45
CA PRO A 55 -25.14 -13.63 -1.20
C PRO A 55 -25.24 -14.78 -2.18
N ASN A 56 -24.10 -15.39 -2.46
CA ASN A 56 -24.03 -16.63 -3.20
C ASN A 56 -24.75 -17.76 -2.46
N ALA A 57 -25.32 -18.68 -3.21
CA ALA A 57 -25.97 -19.86 -2.62
C ALA A 57 -24.94 -20.77 -1.93
N ALA A 58 -25.36 -21.52 -0.91
CA ALA A 58 -24.52 -22.50 -0.24
C ALA A 58 -23.99 -23.58 -1.22
N SER A 59 -24.79 -23.90 -2.25
CA SER A 59 -24.41 -24.82 -3.33
C SER A 59 -23.20 -24.38 -4.16
N ASP A 60 -22.88 -23.09 -4.15
CA ASP A 60 -21.72 -22.53 -4.86
C ASP A 60 -20.39 -22.83 -4.15
N PHE A 61 -20.45 -23.44 -2.97
CA PHE A 61 -19.28 -23.76 -2.18
C PHE A 61 -19.23 -25.23 -1.77
N ASP A 62 -18.02 -25.78 -1.72
CA ASP A 62 -17.72 -26.92 -0.86
C ASP A 62 -17.39 -26.36 0.52
N TYR A 63 -18.00 -26.92 1.58
CA TYR A 63 -17.79 -26.48 2.96
C TYR A 63 -17.88 -27.68 3.92
N ASP A 64 -17.38 -27.47 5.13
CA ASP A 64 -17.59 -28.38 6.26
C ASP A 64 -17.99 -27.60 7.51
N ILE A 65 -18.48 -28.35 8.51
CA ILE A 65 -18.77 -27.82 9.83
C ILE A 65 -17.59 -28.15 10.74
N PHE A 66 -17.08 -27.11 11.37
CA PHE A 66 -15.95 -27.20 12.29
C PHE A 66 -16.33 -26.65 13.66
N GLU A 67 -15.90 -27.31 14.71
CA GLU A 67 -16.09 -26.83 16.08
C GLU A 67 -14.81 -26.13 16.53
N LYS A 68 -14.95 -24.86 16.94
CA LYS A 68 -13.87 -24.03 17.46
C LYS A 68 -14.38 -23.29 18.70
N ASP A 69 -13.63 -23.43 19.80
CA ASP A 69 -13.93 -22.75 21.07
C ASP A 69 -15.37 -22.97 21.58
N GLY A 70 -15.96 -24.13 21.30
CA GLY A 70 -17.33 -24.49 21.63
C GLY A 70 -18.39 -23.94 20.67
N GLU A 71 -17.99 -23.20 19.61
CA GLU A 71 -18.87 -22.73 18.55
C GLU A 71 -18.78 -23.61 17.31
N ARG A 72 -19.92 -24.02 16.74
CA ARG A 72 -19.96 -24.69 15.43
C ARG A 72 -20.00 -23.64 14.35
N VAL A 73 -19.05 -23.71 13.43
CA VAL A 73 -18.87 -22.74 12.35
C VAL A 73 -18.71 -23.41 10.99
N ILE A 74 -18.99 -22.70 9.92
CA ILE A 74 -18.71 -23.13 8.55
C ILE A 74 -17.29 -22.71 8.16
N ARG A 75 -16.58 -23.66 7.55
CA ARG A 75 -15.34 -23.41 6.81
C ARG A 75 -15.60 -23.62 5.33
N LEU A 76 -15.35 -22.62 4.51
CA LEU A 76 -15.39 -22.74 3.05
C LEU A 76 -14.10 -23.42 2.56
N ILE A 77 -14.25 -24.41 1.71
CA ILE A 77 -13.17 -25.25 1.18
C ILE A 77 -12.85 -24.87 -0.27
N ARG A 78 -13.88 -24.70 -1.11
CA ARG A 78 -13.71 -24.38 -2.51
C ARG A 78 -14.94 -23.63 -3.03
N TYR A 79 -14.70 -22.63 -3.85
CA TYR A 79 -15.72 -22.01 -4.69
C TYR A 79 -15.90 -22.84 -5.97
N LYS A 80 -17.15 -23.11 -6.34
CA LYS A 80 -17.55 -23.86 -7.53
C LYS A 80 -18.71 -23.23 -8.28
N GLY A 81 -19.11 -22.01 -7.85
CA GLY A 81 -20.14 -21.23 -8.52
C GLY A 81 -19.66 -20.66 -9.84
N GLU A 82 -20.61 -20.17 -10.64
CA GLU A 82 -20.35 -19.59 -11.95
C GLU A 82 -20.33 -18.05 -11.93
N ARG A 83 -20.75 -17.43 -10.81
CA ARG A 83 -20.75 -15.97 -10.68
C ARG A 83 -19.31 -15.44 -10.62
N THR A 84 -19.07 -14.34 -11.32
CA THR A 84 -17.79 -13.61 -11.25
C THR A 84 -17.81 -12.54 -10.18
N ASP A 85 -18.99 -12.09 -9.73
CA ASP A 85 -19.23 -11.20 -8.61
C ASP A 85 -19.65 -12.04 -7.38
N VAL A 86 -18.72 -12.31 -6.51
CA VAL A 86 -18.94 -13.19 -5.36
C VAL A 86 -19.31 -12.41 -4.12
N VAL A 87 -20.43 -12.73 -3.52
CA VAL A 87 -20.86 -12.25 -2.20
C VAL A 87 -20.85 -13.44 -1.25
N ILE A 88 -19.85 -13.52 -0.38
CA ILE A 88 -19.73 -14.61 0.59
C ILE A 88 -20.89 -14.55 1.58
N PRO A 89 -21.66 -15.64 1.81
CA PRO A 89 -22.76 -15.63 2.77
C PRO A 89 -22.25 -15.53 4.21
N ASP A 90 -22.97 -14.76 5.06
CA ASP A 90 -22.69 -14.67 6.50
C ASP A 90 -22.90 -16.00 7.23
N SER A 91 -23.83 -16.81 6.73
CA SER A 91 -24.21 -18.09 7.33
C SER A 91 -24.65 -19.11 6.28
N ILE A 92 -24.43 -20.39 6.57
CA ILE A 92 -24.93 -21.54 5.81
C ILE A 92 -25.59 -22.49 6.81
N GLU A 93 -26.81 -22.97 6.50
CA GLU A 93 -27.58 -23.87 7.38
C GLU A 93 -27.75 -23.32 8.83
N GLY A 94 -27.84 -21.98 8.97
CA GLY A 94 -27.95 -21.30 10.26
C GLY A 94 -26.67 -21.24 11.09
N LEU A 95 -25.54 -21.74 10.56
CA LEU A 95 -24.22 -21.65 11.18
C LEU A 95 -23.40 -20.52 10.54
N PRO A 96 -22.65 -19.72 11.33
CA PRO A 96 -21.87 -18.63 10.78
C PRO A 96 -20.70 -19.12 9.92
N VAL A 97 -20.49 -18.46 8.78
CA VAL A 97 -19.27 -18.67 7.95
C VAL A 97 -18.13 -17.88 8.57
N ARG A 98 -17.10 -18.55 9.06
CA ARG A 98 -15.98 -17.93 9.80
C ARG A 98 -14.65 -18.03 9.10
N ILE A 99 -14.44 -19.07 8.30
CA ILE A 99 -13.12 -19.44 7.81
C ILE A 99 -13.16 -19.72 6.31
N LEU A 100 -12.28 -19.10 5.56
CA LEU A 100 -11.97 -19.40 4.17
C LEU A 100 -10.72 -20.30 4.17
N LEU A 101 -10.91 -21.62 4.38
CA LEU A 101 -9.80 -22.53 4.64
C LEU A 101 -9.04 -22.93 3.37
N GLY A 102 -9.75 -23.28 2.32
CA GLY A 102 -9.18 -23.93 1.14
C GLY A 102 -9.11 -25.46 1.25
N VAL A 103 -8.65 -26.09 0.17
CA VAL A 103 -8.48 -27.54 0.09
C VAL A 103 -7.26 -27.97 0.88
N THR A 104 -7.42 -28.94 1.75
CA THR A 104 -6.33 -29.50 2.56
C THR A 104 -5.94 -30.90 2.10
N LYS A 105 -4.65 -31.23 2.20
CA LYS A 105 -4.12 -32.55 1.94
C LYS A 105 -3.17 -32.96 3.06
N GLN A 106 -3.28 -34.22 3.51
CA GLN A 106 -2.35 -34.79 4.45
C GLN A 106 -1.13 -35.32 3.68
N ASN A 107 0.08 -35.00 4.15
CA ASN A 107 1.31 -35.58 3.60
C ASN A 107 1.62 -36.94 4.22
N GLU A 108 2.69 -37.61 3.72
CA GLU A 108 3.14 -38.93 4.18
C GLU A 108 3.50 -38.98 5.66
N ASN A 109 3.84 -37.84 6.28
CA ASN A 109 4.19 -37.71 7.69
C ASN A 109 2.97 -37.36 8.58
N GLY A 110 1.76 -37.34 8.01
CA GLY A 110 0.52 -37.04 8.73
C GLY A 110 0.22 -35.55 8.94
N TYR A 111 1.06 -34.62 8.42
CA TYR A 111 0.78 -33.21 8.49
C TYR A 111 -0.25 -32.81 7.43
N THR A 112 -1.30 -32.09 7.87
CA THR A 112 -2.33 -31.54 6.99
C THR A 112 -1.97 -30.09 6.64
N GLY A 113 -1.84 -29.80 5.34
CA GLY A 113 -1.61 -28.45 4.83
C GLY A 113 -2.63 -28.03 3.77
N VAL A 114 -2.85 -26.73 3.59
CA VAL A 114 -3.64 -26.20 2.48
C VAL A 114 -2.83 -26.39 1.19
N VAL A 115 -3.48 -26.97 0.18
CA VAL A 115 -2.88 -27.22 -1.15
C VAL A 115 -3.55 -26.40 -2.25
N GLN A 116 -4.68 -25.76 -1.96
CA GLN A 116 -5.39 -24.86 -2.85
C GLN A 116 -6.26 -23.91 -2.05
N GLY A 117 -6.24 -22.63 -2.37
CA GLY A 117 -7.11 -21.62 -1.78
C GLY A 117 -8.57 -21.77 -2.22
N VAL A 118 -9.48 -21.12 -1.47
CA VAL A 118 -10.94 -21.24 -1.74
C VAL A 118 -11.32 -20.77 -3.15
N PHE A 119 -10.74 -19.67 -3.59
CA PHE A 119 -11.00 -19.05 -4.90
C PHE A 119 -9.78 -19.13 -5.84
N GLU A 120 -8.70 -19.78 -5.43
CA GLU A 120 -7.44 -19.83 -6.18
C GLU A 120 -7.64 -20.21 -7.64
N GLY A 121 -7.14 -19.36 -8.54
CA GLY A 121 -7.20 -19.55 -9.99
C GLY A 121 -8.58 -19.43 -10.62
N THR A 122 -9.59 -18.95 -9.88
CA THR A 122 -10.93 -18.72 -10.43
C THR A 122 -10.99 -17.42 -11.23
N ALA A 123 -11.97 -17.33 -12.13
CA ALA A 123 -12.21 -16.14 -12.97
C ALA A 123 -13.13 -15.11 -12.30
N ILE A 124 -13.13 -15.02 -10.96
CA ILE A 124 -13.93 -14.01 -10.26
C ILE A 124 -13.39 -12.61 -10.52
N GLU A 125 -14.30 -11.64 -10.65
CA GLU A 125 -13.97 -10.24 -10.90
C GLU A 125 -14.11 -9.38 -9.64
N SER A 126 -15.00 -9.76 -8.74
CA SER A 126 -15.17 -9.07 -7.45
C SER A 126 -15.52 -10.03 -6.32
N ALA A 127 -15.19 -9.63 -5.08
CA ALA A 127 -15.52 -10.38 -3.89
C ALA A 127 -15.95 -9.44 -2.75
N TYR A 128 -17.08 -9.74 -2.11
CA TYR A 128 -17.51 -9.11 -0.86
C TYR A 128 -17.28 -10.08 0.31
N ILE A 129 -16.54 -9.61 1.31
CA ILE A 129 -16.15 -10.36 2.51
C ILE A 129 -16.98 -9.85 3.69
N PRO A 130 -17.96 -10.63 4.18
CA PRO A 130 -18.84 -10.19 5.25
C PRO A 130 -18.14 -10.14 6.61
N SER A 131 -18.74 -9.39 7.53
CA SER A 131 -18.21 -9.22 8.90
C SER A 131 -18.16 -10.51 9.72
N SER A 132 -18.81 -11.58 9.27
CA SER A 132 -18.75 -12.90 9.92
C SER A 132 -17.39 -13.56 9.79
N ILE A 133 -16.60 -13.26 8.75
CA ILE A 133 -15.30 -13.87 8.49
C ILE A 133 -14.27 -13.46 9.55
N ARG A 134 -13.47 -14.44 10.00
CA ARG A 134 -12.44 -14.30 11.03
C ARG A 134 -11.06 -14.76 10.58
N SER A 135 -10.99 -15.61 9.54
CA SER A 135 -9.71 -16.19 9.11
C SER A 135 -9.72 -16.52 7.64
N PHE A 136 -8.60 -16.21 6.98
CA PHE A 136 -8.26 -16.66 5.65
C PHE A 136 -7.26 -17.82 5.74
N GLY A 137 -7.40 -18.81 4.83
CA GLY A 137 -6.38 -19.83 4.58
C GLY A 137 -5.32 -19.32 3.60
N LEU A 138 -4.33 -20.16 3.34
CA LEU A 138 -3.30 -19.88 2.35
C LEU A 138 -3.92 -19.67 0.97
N ALA A 139 -3.34 -18.77 0.17
CA ALA A 139 -3.66 -18.59 -1.23
C ALA A 139 -5.18 -18.40 -1.52
N THR A 140 -5.95 -17.82 -0.57
CA THR A 140 -7.42 -17.76 -0.67
C THR A 140 -7.90 -17.23 -2.01
N PHE A 141 -7.27 -16.19 -2.55
CA PHE A 141 -7.56 -15.57 -3.86
C PHE A 141 -6.35 -15.61 -4.80
N ALA A 142 -5.32 -16.42 -4.51
CA ALA A 142 -4.14 -16.47 -5.35
C ALA A 142 -4.49 -16.79 -6.81
N HIS A 143 -3.77 -16.18 -7.74
CA HIS A 143 -3.96 -16.39 -9.19
C HIS A 143 -5.37 -16.06 -9.71
N CYS A 144 -6.17 -15.28 -8.98
CA CYS A 144 -7.42 -14.72 -9.49
C CYS A 144 -7.11 -13.53 -10.41
N THR A 145 -6.58 -13.83 -11.60
CA THR A 145 -6.05 -12.82 -12.53
C THR A 145 -7.10 -11.85 -13.09
N MET A 146 -8.39 -12.15 -12.90
CA MET A 146 -9.50 -11.28 -13.29
C MET A 146 -10.06 -10.45 -12.11
N LEU A 147 -9.59 -10.68 -10.88
CA LEU A 147 -10.09 -10.01 -9.69
C LEU A 147 -9.70 -8.53 -9.69
N LYS A 148 -10.70 -7.66 -9.76
CA LYS A 148 -10.57 -6.19 -9.85
C LYS A 148 -10.83 -5.49 -8.52
N GLN A 149 -11.70 -6.09 -7.68
CA GLN A 149 -12.18 -5.47 -6.46
C GLN A 149 -12.41 -6.50 -5.36
N VAL A 150 -12.00 -6.16 -4.15
CA VAL A 150 -12.37 -6.87 -2.92
C VAL A 150 -12.88 -5.84 -1.92
N GLU A 151 -14.05 -6.08 -1.36
CA GLU A 151 -14.67 -5.24 -0.35
C GLU A 151 -14.78 -6.00 0.96
N PHE A 152 -14.32 -5.40 2.04
CA PHE A 152 -14.42 -5.93 3.39
C PHE A 152 -15.49 -5.18 4.16
N ALA A 153 -16.46 -5.91 4.75
CA ALA A 153 -17.44 -5.31 5.62
C ALA A 153 -16.79 -4.75 6.89
N GLU A 154 -17.35 -3.67 7.41
CA GLU A 154 -16.98 -3.14 8.72
C GLU A 154 -17.09 -4.20 9.82
N GLY A 155 -16.13 -4.21 10.74
CA GLY A 155 -16.11 -5.16 11.85
C GLY A 155 -15.63 -6.57 11.50
N CYS A 156 -15.04 -6.79 10.32
CA CYS A 156 -14.32 -8.00 10.02
C CYS A 156 -13.26 -8.28 11.08
N GLY A 157 -13.25 -9.50 11.63
CA GLY A 157 -12.32 -9.89 12.67
C GLY A 157 -11.04 -10.54 12.15
N ILE A 158 -10.68 -10.28 10.91
CA ILE A 158 -9.50 -10.83 10.25
C ILE A 158 -8.25 -10.23 10.89
N THR A 159 -7.36 -11.07 11.37
CA THR A 159 -6.09 -10.67 12.00
C THR A 159 -4.87 -10.90 11.12
N SER A 160 -5.02 -11.68 10.05
CA SER A 160 -3.95 -11.95 9.08
C SER A 160 -4.55 -12.25 7.72
N LEU A 161 -3.96 -11.65 6.68
CA LEU A 161 -4.08 -12.12 5.33
C LEU A 161 -3.03 -13.22 5.18
N SER A 162 -3.45 -14.47 5.28
CA SER A 162 -2.54 -15.62 5.19
C SER A 162 -1.62 -15.55 3.97
N THR A 163 -0.53 -16.30 4.02
CA THR A 163 0.50 -16.30 2.97
C THR A 163 -0.10 -16.41 1.56
N SER A 164 0.37 -15.55 0.67
CA SER A 164 -0.04 -15.52 -0.75
C SER A 164 -1.54 -15.31 -0.98
N CYS A 165 -2.24 -14.64 -0.06
CA CYS A 165 -3.70 -14.53 -0.10
C CYS A 165 -4.24 -13.96 -1.41
N PHE A 166 -3.58 -12.95 -1.96
CA PHE A 166 -3.90 -12.28 -3.24
C PHE A 166 -2.72 -12.34 -4.22
N GLU A 167 -1.83 -13.31 -4.08
CA GLU A 167 -0.69 -13.47 -4.99
C GLU A 167 -1.16 -13.57 -6.44
N ASP A 168 -0.50 -12.81 -7.35
CA ASP A 168 -0.77 -12.80 -8.79
C ASP A 168 -2.23 -12.41 -9.16
N CYS A 169 -2.88 -11.55 -8.35
CA CYS A 169 -4.12 -10.89 -8.71
C CYS A 169 -3.83 -9.70 -9.65
N THR A 170 -3.48 -10.01 -10.89
CA THR A 170 -2.93 -9.03 -11.84
C THR A 170 -3.91 -7.99 -12.36
N ALA A 171 -5.23 -8.17 -12.17
CA ALA A 171 -6.25 -7.17 -12.49
C ALA A 171 -6.61 -6.26 -11.29
N LEU A 172 -6.10 -6.55 -10.08
CA LEU A 172 -6.41 -5.77 -8.88
C LEU A 172 -5.68 -4.43 -8.94
N THR A 173 -6.43 -3.33 -9.02
CA THR A 173 -5.86 -1.98 -9.12
C THR A 173 -5.87 -1.22 -7.81
N ARG A 174 -6.78 -1.55 -6.90
CA ARG A 174 -6.91 -0.95 -5.57
C ARG A 174 -7.35 -1.98 -4.55
N ILE A 175 -6.81 -1.88 -3.34
CA ILE A 175 -7.29 -2.63 -2.18
C ILE A 175 -7.44 -1.70 -0.98
N ASP A 176 -8.58 -1.78 -0.31
CA ASP A 176 -8.85 -1.05 0.92
C ASP A 176 -8.90 -2.03 2.10
N LEU A 177 -7.88 -1.97 2.94
CA LEU A 177 -7.76 -2.80 4.14
C LEU A 177 -8.19 -2.05 5.41
N SER A 178 -8.64 -0.78 5.30
CA SER A 178 -9.02 0.04 6.47
C SER A 178 -10.09 -0.58 7.36
N PRO A 179 -11.06 -1.40 6.85
CA PRO A 179 -12.01 -2.10 7.70
C PRO A 179 -11.39 -3.20 8.58
N LEU A 180 -10.17 -3.65 8.25
CA LEU A 180 -9.46 -4.72 8.96
C LEU A 180 -8.64 -4.17 10.14
N THR A 181 -9.29 -3.51 11.08
CA THR A 181 -8.64 -2.79 12.21
C THR A 181 -7.78 -3.66 13.13
N LYS A 182 -7.86 -5.00 12.99
CA LYS A 182 -7.07 -5.98 13.76
C LYS A 182 -6.00 -6.67 12.93
N LEU A 183 -5.76 -6.20 11.69
CA LEU A 183 -4.80 -6.82 10.79
C LEU A 183 -3.37 -6.68 11.32
N MET A 184 -2.67 -7.80 11.47
CA MET A 184 -1.31 -7.88 11.99
C MET A 184 -0.35 -8.61 11.06
N GLY A 185 -0.83 -9.31 10.03
CA GLY A 185 0.02 -10.09 9.15
C GLY A 185 -0.39 -10.04 7.67
N THR A 186 0.61 -9.86 6.79
CA THR A 186 0.43 -9.71 5.34
C THR A 186 1.48 -10.48 4.52
N TYR A 187 2.02 -11.57 5.06
CA TYR A 187 3.16 -12.30 4.50
C TYR A 187 2.92 -12.73 3.03
N TYR A 188 3.67 -12.16 2.09
CA TYR A 188 3.52 -12.31 0.63
C TYR A 188 2.09 -12.06 0.11
N ALA A 189 1.25 -11.33 0.85
CA ALA A 189 -0.19 -11.27 0.60
C ALA A 189 -0.54 -10.73 -0.80
N PHE A 190 0.18 -9.74 -1.29
CA PHE A 190 -0.07 -9.08 -2.59
C PHE A 190 1.12 -9.24 -3.56
N ARG A 191 1.91 -10.29 -3.38
CA ARG A 191 3.03 -10.57 -4.29
C ARG A 191 2.53 -10.67 -5.73
N ASP A 192 3.27 -10.04 -6.66
CA ASP A 192 2.99 -10.05 -8.10
C ASP A 192 1.62 -9.43 -8.50
N CYS A 193 0.99 -8.61 -7.66
CA CYS A 193 -0.15 -7.78 -8.02
C CYS A 193 0.31 -6.59 -8.89
N THR A 194 0.70 -6.88 -10.14
CA THR A 194 1.42 -5.93 -11.01
C THR A 194 0.63 -4.70 -11.42
N SER A 195 -0.72 -4.73 -11.33
CA SER A 195 -1.60 -3.59 -11.61
C SER A 195 -2.03 -2.83 -10.35
N LEU A 196 -1.60 -3.23 -9.15
CA LEU A 196 -2.02 -2.57 -7.91
C LEU A 196 -1.40 -1.17 -7.82
N GLU A 197 -2.24 -0.15 -7.99
CA GLU A 197 -1.86 1.27 -7.97
C GLU A 197 -2.01 1.92 -6.60
N GLU A 198 -2.97 1.44 -5.80
CA GLU A 198 -3.32 2.02 -4.50
C GLU A 198 -3.58 0.93 -3.45
N VAL A 199 -3.02 1.12 -2.27
CA VAL A 199 -3.33 0.33 -1.08
C VAL A 199 -3.66 1.26 0.08
N VAL A 200 -4.79 1.00 0.76
CA VAL A 200 -5.15 1.68 2.01
C VAL A 200 -4.89 0.73 3.16
N LEU A 201 -3.88 1.04 3.98
CA LEU A 201 -3.51 0.26 5.15
C LEU A 201 -4.35 0.65 6.36
N PRO A 202 -4.75 -0.29 7.24
CA PRO A 202 -5.54 0.03 8.42
C PRO A 202 -4.71 0.74 9.49
N GLU A 203 -5.31 1.73 10.14
CA GLU A 203 -4.76 2.24 11.39
C GLU A 203 -4.82 1.14 12.47
N GLY A 204 -3.72 0.96 13.20
CA GLY A 204 -3.53 -0.16 14.12
C GLY A 204 -2.61 -1.26 13.59
N MET A 205 -2.28 -1.25 12.29
CA MET A 205 -1.27 -2.15 11.74
C MET A 205 0.12 -1.78 12.25
N THR A 206 0.85 -2.74 12.84
CA THR A 206 2.18 -2.50 13.41
C THR A 206 3.32 -3.05 12.57
N ILE A 207 3.04 -3.97 11.67
CA ILE A 207 4.06 -4.62 10.84
C ILE A 207 3.55 -4.84 9.41
N ILE A 208 4.42 -4.59 8.44
CA ILE A 208 4.28 -5.07 7.06
C ILE A 208 5.31 -6.19 6.88
N ASP A 209 4.81 -7.39 6.61
CA ASP A 209 5.62 -8.61 6.55
C ASP A 209 6.45 -8.72 5.28
N GLU A 210 7.34 -9.75 5.27
CA GLU A 210 8.19 -10.07 4.13
C GLU A 210 7.39 -10.26 2.85
N GLY A 211 7.82 -9.58 1.78
CA GLY A 211 7.26 -9.71 0.44
C GLY A 211 5.80 -9.32 0.30
N SER A 212 5.21 -8.58 1.29
CA SER A 212 3.78 -8.23 1.28
C SER A 212 3.32 -7.62 -0.04
N PHE A 213 4.13 -6.74 -0.64
CA PHE A 213 3.86 -6.05 -1.90
C PHE A 213 4.98 -6.28 -2.92
N LEU A 214 5.66 -7.43 -2.84
CA LEU A 214 6.73 -7.79 -3.76
C LEU A 214 6.22 -7.75 -5.20
N ASN A 215 6.91 -6.99 -6.08
CA ASN A 215 6.58 -6.78 -7.50
C ASN A 215 5.23 -6.09 -7.77
N CYS A 216 4.67 -5.32 -6.82
CA CYS A 216 3.55 -4.42 -7.11
C CYS A 216 4.04 -3.23 -7.96
N SER A 217 4.37 -3.48 -9.22
CA SER A 217 5.11 -2.55 -10.08
C SER A 217 4.33 -1.28 -10.45
N ALA A 218 2.99 -1.31 -10.37
CA ALA A 218 2.13 -0.15 -10.64
C ALA A 218 1.85 0.72 -9.40
N LEU A 219 2.28 0.31 -8.19
CA LEU A 219 2.01 1.05 -6.95
C LEU A 219 2.63 2.45 -7.03
N LYS A 220 1.79 3.51 -6.89
CA LYS A 220 2.19 4.92 -7.12
C LYS A 220 2.49 5.67 -5.83
N SER A 221 1.73 5.39 -4.80
CA SER A 221 1.86 6.08 -3.53
C SER A 221 1.65 5.14 -2.36
N LEU A 222 2.28 5.47 -1.24
CA LEU A 222 2.18 4.68 -0.03
C LEU A 222 2.01 5.59 1.18
N TYR A 223 0.88 5.43 1.89
CA TYR A 223 0.65 6.04 3.17
C TYR A 223 0.87 4.99 4.25
N LEU A 224 1.95 5.14 5.02
CA LEU A 224 2.27 4.26 6.15
C LEU A 224 1.57 4.78 7.40
N PRO A 225 0.68 4.00 8.06
CA PRO A 225 -0.08 4.47 9.22
C PRO A 225 0.84 4.83 10.40
N ASP A 226 0.35 5.68 11.29
CA ASP A 226 1.12 6.11 12.46
C ASP A 226 1.42 4.97 13.44
N SER A 227 0.60 3.94 13.44
CA SER A 227 0.78 2.73 14.25
C SER A 227 1.90 1.82 13.75
N LEU A 228 2.34 1.98 12.48
CA LEU A 228 3.31 1.08 11.87
C LEU A 228 4.68 1.24 12.54
N GLU A 229 5.22 0.14 13.04
CA GLU A 229 6.51 0.09 13.74
C GLU A 229 7.60 -0.56 12.90
N LYS A 230 7.24 -1.50 12.02
CA LYS A 230 8.21 -2.30 11.28
C LYS A 230 7.78 -2.62 9.85
N ILE A 231 8.75 -2.57 8.93
CA ILE A 231 8.64 -3.12 7.58
C ILE A 231 9.72 -4.20 7.43
N VAL A 232 9.30 -5.41 7.04
CA VAL A 232 10.22 -6.53 6.85
C VAL A 232 10.84 -6.48 5.46
N LYS A 233 11.99 -7.12 5.30
CA LYS A 233 12.75 -7.18 4.03
C LYS A 233 11.87 -7.57 2.84
N ASN A 234 12.20 -7.06 1.67
CA ASN A 234 11.53 -7.30 0.40
C ASN A 234 10.03 -6.92 0.36
N ALA A 235 9.51 -6.24 1.40
CA ALA A 235 8.09 -5.90 1.46
C ALA A 235 7.62 -5.10 0.24
N PHE A 236 8.46 -4.21 -0.27
CA PHE A 236 8.19 -3.36 -1.44
C PHE A 236 9.23 -3.54 -2.56
N ASP A 237 9.96 -4.65 -2.57
CA ASP A 237 10.90 -4.93 -3.66
C ASP A 237 10.13 -5.10 -4.98
N GLY A 238 10.65 -4.51 -6.06
CA GLY A 238 9.97 -4.49 -7.34
C GLY A 238 8.80 -3.50 -7.47
N CYS A 239 8.51 -2.66 -6.46
CA CYS A 239 7.55 -1.55 -6.56
C CYS A 239 8.16 -0.36 -7.33
N ILE A 240 8.55 -0.60 -8.58
CA ILE A 240 9.33 0.35 -9.39
C ILE A 240 8.56 1.61 -9.80
N GLY A 241 7.23 1.59 -9.73
CA GLY A 241 6.33 2.71 -10.02
C GLY A 241 6.09 3.68 -8.85
N LEU A 242 6.66 3.40 -7.66
CA LEU A 242 6.37 4.17 -6.45
C LEU A 242 6.97 5.59 -6.55
N GLU A 243 6.10 6.60 -6.57
CA GLU A 243 6.46 8.00 -6.74
C GLU A 243 6.49 8.78 -5.42
N SER A 244 5.66 8.39 -4.44
CA SER A 244 5.57 9.11 -3.17
C SER A 244 5.35 8.18 -1.98
N ILE A 245 5.95 8.54 -0.84
CA ILE A 245 5.82 7.81 0.42
C ILE A 245 5.56 8.80 1.54
N SER A 246 4.52 8.55 2.35
CA SER A 246 4.24 9.27 3.58
C SER A 246 4.52 8.37 4.78
N VAL A 247 5.46 8.77 5.62
CA VAL A 247 5.99 7.97 6.73
C VAL A 247 5.36 8.41 8.06
N GLY A 248 4.78 7.46 8.79
CA GLY A 248 4.18 7.68 10.11
C GLY A 248 5.22 7.74 11.24
N LYS A 249 4.79 8.25 12.39
CA LYS A 249 5.66 8.63 13.51
C LYS A 249 6.31 7.47 14.26
N ASN A 250 5.75 6.27 14.22
CA ASN A 250 6.26 5.13 15.01
C ASN A 250 7.15 4.18 14.22
N LEU A 251 7.31 4.41 12.90
CA LEU A 251 8.12 3.53 12.08
C LEU A 251 9.58 3.57 12.53
N ARG A 252 10.08 2.40 12.93
CA ARG A 252 11.47 2.18 13.34
C ARG A 252 12.14 1.26 12.34
N LEU A 253 13.23 1.74 11.76
CA LEU A 253 13.90 1.05 10.66
C LEU A 253 15.14 0.30 11.12
N TYR A 254 15.22 0.08 12.43
CA TYR A 254 16.36 -0.56 13.06
C TYR A 254 16.30 -2.09 12.89
N GLU A 255 16.98 -2.58 11.84
CA GLU A 255 17.49 -3.95 11.77
C GLU A 255 18.98 -3.87 11.39
N PRO A 256 19.91 -4.32 12.25
CA PRO A 256 21.36 -4.25 11.98
C PRO A 256 21.85 -5.22 10.89
N ALA A 257 20.99 -5.98 10.30
CA ALA A 257 21.36 -6.91 9.23
C ALA A 257 21.36 -6.21 7.88
N ALA A 258 22.45 -5.57 7.61
CA ALA A 258 23.01 -5.21 6.31
C ALA A 258 22.16 -5.46 5.06
N SER A 259 21.97 -4.42 4.25
CA SER A 259 21.59 -4.42 2.83
C SER A 259 20.11 -4.51 2.43
N ASN A 260 19.17 -4.28 3.30
CA ASN A 260 17.78 -4.31 2.89
C ASN A 260 17.27 -2.90 2.60
N VAL A 261 17.51 -2.44 1.39
CA VAL A 261 16.76 -1.32 0.82
C VAL A 261 15.29 -1.73 0.81
N ILE A 262 14.47 -1.05 1.62
CA ILE A 262 13.03 -1.34 1.69
C ILE A 262 12.34 -0.83 0.44
N PHE A 263 12.80 0.31 -0.07
CA PHE A 263 12.23 0.97 -1.23
C PHE A 263 13.30 1.13 -2.33
N ASN A 264 13.12 0.39 -3.40
CA ASN A 264 13.97 0.44 -4.60
C ASN A 264 13.15 0.93 -5.80
N SER A 265 12.74 2.20 -5.76
CA SER A 265 11.98 2.80 -6.85
C SER A 265 12.78 3.89 -7.56
N HIS A 266 12.95 3.72 -8.87
CA HIS A 266 13.52 4.75 -9.72
C HIS A 266 12.55 5.88 -10.05
N ALA A 267 11.26 5.71 -9.73
CA ALA A 267 10.21 6.70 -9.93
C ALA A 267 10.01 7.63 -8.72
N LEU A 268 10.68 7.37 -7.59
CA LEU A 268 10.45 8.10 -6.34
C LEU A 268 10.80 9.57 -6.48
N LYS A 269 9.83 10.44 -6.18
CA LYS A 269 9.91 11.89 -6.29
C LYS A 269 9.78 12.59 -4.93
N SER A 270 9.04 11.98 -4.00
CA SER A 270 8.68 12.60 -2.73
C SER A 270 8.68 11.61 -1.56
N ILE A 271 9.27 12.04 -0.45
CA ILE A 271 9.20 11.38 0.85
C ILE A 271 8.73 12.42 1.86
N ILE A 272 7.63 12.14 2.56
CA ILE A 272 7.04 13.02 3.56
C ILE A 272 7.09 12.32 4.91
N PHE A 273 7.87 12.83 5.85
CA PHE A 273 7.77 12.42 7.24
C PHE A 273 6.70 13.27 7.93
N ARG A 274 5.71 12.59 8.55
CA ARG A 274 4.59 13.29 9.19
C ARG A 274 4.93 13.80 10.58
N ASP A 275 4.10 14.72 11.09
CA ASP A 275 4.22 15.24 12.45
C ASP A 275 4.27 14.13 13.50
N GLY A 276 5.16 14.32 14.50
CA GLY A 276 5.41 13.35 15.54
C GLY A 276 6.56 12.38 15.24
N VAL A 277 7.14 12.39 14.04
CA VAL A 277 8.45 11.76 13.80
C VAL A 277 9.51 12.58 14.55
N GLU A 278 10.23 11.97 15.49
CA GLU A 278 11.21 12.67 16.34
C GLU A 278 12.64 12.46 15.90
N SER A 279 12.92 11.37 15.18
CA SER A 279 14.25 10.97 14.76
C SER A 279 14.26 10.40 13.35
N LEU A 280 15.26 10.79 12.58
CA LEU A 280 15.64 10.16 11.33
C LEU A 280 16.96 9.42 11.54
N ASP A 281 16.95 8.47 12.46
CA ASP A 281 18.05 7.56 12.71
C ASP A 281 17.71 6.19 12.15
N GLY A 282 18.62 5.60 11.44
CA GLY A 282 18.44 4.27 10.90
C GLY A 282 19.22 4.04 9.61
N TYR A 283 19.22 2.79 9.20
CA TYR A 283 19.90 2.38 7.98
C TYR A 283 19.10 2.82 6.76
N ALA A 284 19.80 2.97 5.64
CA ALA A 284 19.26 3.40 4.37
C ALA A 284 17.98 2.66 3.98
N MET A 285 16.84 3.35 4.12
CA MET A 285 15.55 2.84 3.67
C MET A 285 15.43 2.84 2.16
N PHE A 286 16.12 3.77 1.54
CA PHE A 286 15.87 4.17 0.17
C PHE A 286 17.12 4.01 -0.67
N SER A 287 17.02 3.24 -1.74
CA SER A 287 17.96 3.35 -2.85
C SER A 287 17.41 4.36 -3.83
N ILE A 288 17.88 5.60 -3.70
CA ILE A 288 17.38 6.71 -4.50
C ILE A 288 18.28 6.88 -5.70
N THR A 289 17.73 6.69 -6.89
CA THR A 289 18.44 6.82 -8.16
C THR A 289 17.93 7.99 -9.02
N SER A 290 16.94 8.74 -8.51
CA SER A 290 16.35 9.94 -9.12
C SER A 290 16.40 11.11 -8.14
N PRO A 291 16.37 12.37 -8.59
CA PRO A 291 16.20 13.50 -7.70
C PRO A 291 14.92 13.37 -6.88
N VAL A 292 15.03 13.50 -5.55
CA VAL A 292 13.91 13.35 -4.63
C VAL A 292 13.77 14.57 -3.71
N SER A 293 12.53 14.93 -3.39
CA SER A 293 12.19 15.89 -2.35
C SER A 293 11.83 15.17 -1.06
N VAL A 294 12.40 15.59 0.05
CA VAL A 294 12.12 15.05 1.38
C VAL A 294 11.57 16.16 2.27
N GLU A 295 10.40 15.94 2.85
CA GLU A 295 9.79 16.86 3.82
C GLU A 295 9.96 16.30 5.22
N VAL A 296 10.52 17.12 6.12
CA VAL A 296 10.84 16.76 7.50
C VAL A 296 10.09 17.69 8.45
N PRO A 297 9.24 17.14 9.34
CA PRO A 297 8.42 17.94 10.24
C PRO A 297 9.24 18.61 11.35
N ALA A 298 8.63 19.59 12.02
CA ALA A 298 9.26 20.34 13.10
C ALA A 298 9.56 19.49 14.36
N SER A 299 8.97 18.32 14.46
CA SER A 299 9.19 17.38 15.58
C SER A 299 10.54 16.64 15.53
N VAL A 300 11.21 16.63 14.35
CA VAL A 300 12.49 15.94 14.20
C VAL A 300 13.60 16.71 14.88
N ASN A 301 14.28 16.07 15.83
CA ASN A 301 15.37 16.64 16.61
C ASN A 301 16.72 15.91 16.45
N VAL A 302 16.70 14.73 15.80
CA VAL A 302 17.88 13.90 15.51
C VAL A 302 17.84 13.42 14.07
N VAL A 303 18.99 13.48 13.39
CA VAL A 303 19.19 12.97 12.05
C VAL A 303 20.49 12.18 11.98
N SER A 304 20.47 11.02 11.34
CA SER A 304 21.66 10.26 10.96
C SER A 304 21.95 10.38 9.47
N GLY A 305 23.20 10.59 9.10
CA GLY A 305 23.61 10.69 7.70
C GLY A 305 23.37 9.42 6.87
N ASN A 306 23.14 8.28 7.52
CA ASN A 306 22.83 7.00 6.86
C ASN A 306 21.36 6.80 6.52
N THR A 307 20.48 7.74 6.91
CA THR A 307 19.04 7.62 6.65
C THR A 307 18.73 7.51 5.16
N PHE A 308 19.55 8.16 4.32
CA PHE A 308 19.37 8.18 2.88
C PHE A 308 20.63 7.73 2.16
N PHE A 309 20.56 6.60 1.48
CA PHE A 309 21.56 6.22 0.48
C PHE A 309 21.18 6.88 -0.85
N ASN A 310 21.94 7.88 -1.24
CA ASN A 310 21.64 8.64 -2.43
C ASN A 310 22.89 8.80 -3.30
N TYR A 311 22.74 8.46 -4.58
CA TYR A 311 23.75 8.71 -5.61
C TYR A 311 23.42 9.90 -6.52
N ASN A 312 22.30 10.61 -6.23
CA ASN A 312 21.79 11.76 -6.98
C ASN A 312 21.52 12.93 -6.05
N THR A 313 21.13 14.07 -6.61
CA THR A 313 20.77 15.25 -5.83
C THR A 313 19.48 15.02 -5.06
N MET A 314 19.51 15.22 -3.75
CA MET A 314 18.36 15.18 -2.87
C MET A 314 18.10 16.56 -2.26
N THR A 315 16.83 16.98 -2.21
CA THR A 315 16.44 18.21 -1.51
C THR A 315 15.67 17.82 -0.24
N ILE A 316 16.18 18.20 0.92
CA ILE A 316 15.52 17.97 2.21
C ILE A 316 15.05 19.29 2.78
N THR A 317 13.75 19.40 3.07
CA THR A 317 13.16 20.61 3.64
C THR A 317 12.78 20.35 5.10
N PHE A 318 13.38 21.10 6.02
CA PHE A 318 13.10 21.05 7.45
C PHE A 318 12.15 22.15 7.88
N ALA A 319 11.05 21.77 8.54
CA ALA A 319 10.08 22.73 9.09
C ALA A 319 10.46 23.23 10.48
N GLY A 320 11.36 22.55 11.19
CA GLY A 320 11.76 22.82 12.58
C GLY A 320 13.13 23.47 12.75
N ASP A 321 13.60 23.42 13.99
CA ASP A 321 14.95 23.80 14.37
C ASP A 321 16.00 22.85 13.75
N CYS A 322 17.26 23.27 13.69
CA CYS A 322 18.34 22.44 13.19
C CYS A 322 18.50 21.20 14.09
N PRO A 323 18.20 19.98 13.60
CA PRO A 323 18.34 18.79 14.41
C PRO A 323 19.80 18.42 14.64
N LYS A 324 20.06 17.65 15.69
CA LYS A 324 21.39 17.11 15.97
C LYS A 324 21.75 16.07 14.92
N MET A 325 22.92 16.19 14.31
CA MET A 325 23.49 15.14 13.47
C MET A 325 24.17 14.10 14.35
N GLU A 326 23.75 12.83 14.28
CA GLU A 326 24.44 11.72 14.95
C GLU A 326 25.30 10.93 13.97
N SER A 327 26.52 10.66 14.41
CA SER A 327 27.53 9.68 13.99
C SER A 327 27.95 9.60 12.53
N GLU A 328 27.13 9.83 11.53
CA GLU A 328 27.52 9.66 10.12
C GLU A 328 27.12 10.83 9.23
N LYS A 329 27.99 11.13 8.28
CA LYS A 329 27.84 12.23 7.34
C LYS A 329 27.06 11.77 6.11
N TRP A 330 26.40 12.71 5.47
CA TRP A 330 25.66 12.49 4.23
C TRP A 330 26.53 11.88 3.13
N LEU A 331 25.90 11.03 2.33
CA LEU A 331 26.47 10.51 1.07
C LEU A 331 25.71 11.12 -0.10
N GLY A 332 26.44 11.61 -1.11
CA GLY A 332 25.88 12.24 -2.31
C GLY A 332 25.67 13.75 -2.17
N ASP A 333 25.00 14.32 -3.17
CA ASP A 333 24.72 15.76 -3.22
C ASP A 333 23.38 16.05 -2.52
N VAL A 334 23.41 16.86 -1.45
CA VAL A 334 22.25 17.17 -0.64
C VAL A 334 22.06 18.68 -0.55
N ILE A 335 20.85 19.13 -0.86
CA ILE A 335 20.39 20.51 -0.61
C ILE A 335 19.46 20.47 0.60
N VAL A 336 19.83 21.14 1.67
CA VAL A 336 19.03 21.28 2.88
C VAL A 336 18.36 22.65 2.87
N ARG A 337 17.03 22.66 2.82
CA ARG A 337 16.22 23.87 2.93
C ARG A 337 15.67 23.99 4.33
N TYR A 338 15.74 25.20 4.88
CA TYR A 338 15.34 25.48 6.25
C TYR A 338 14.75 26.87 6.41
N ASN A 339 13.90 27.04 7.44
CA ASN A 339 13.41 28.37 7.83
C ASN A 339 14.49 29.08 8.68
N PRO A 340 15.03 30.24 8.21
CA PRO A 340 16.10 30.95 8.92
C PRO A 340 15.68 31.51 10.29
N ASP A 341 14.37 31.63 10.57
CA ASP A 341 13.84 32.07 11.86
C ASP A 341 13.85 30.97 12.93
N LYS A 342 14.17 29.71 12.54
CA LYS A 342 14.32 28.57 13.44
C LYS A 342 15.71 28.49 14.04
N MET A 343 15.80 27.91 15.26
CA MET A 343 17.05 27.88 16.02
C MET A 343 18.07 26.90 15.41
N GLY A 344 19.33 27.23 15.62
CA GLY A 344 20.47 26.32 15.36
C GLY A 344 20.98 26.35 13.92
N TRP A 345 20.23 26.82 12.94
CA TRP A 345 20.62 26.77 11.53
C TRP A 345 21.84 27.67 11.20
N SER A 346 22.01 28.81 11.91
CA SER A 346 23.17 29.69 11.74
C SER A 346 24.49 29.05 12.19
N ASN A 347 24.44 28.03 13.04
CA ASN A 347 25.61 27.31 13.58
C ASN A 347 25.62 25.84 13.16
N CYS A 348 24.86 25.50 12.13
CA CYS A 348 24.79 24.15 11.61
C CYS A 348 26.17 23.74 11.02
N ASP A 349 26.77 22.71 11.57
CA ASP A 349 28.09 22.17 11.21
C ASP A 349 28.01 20.91 10.35
N TRP A 350 26.85 20.63 9.78
CA TRP A 350 26.66 19.47 8.92
C TRP A 350 27.59 19.48 7.72
N SER A 351 28.08 18.33 7.36
CA SER A 351 28.95 18.16 6.21
C SER A 351 28.67 16.84 5.49
N ALA A 352 28.96 16.77 4.20
CA ALA A 352 28.95 15.51 3.46
C ALA A 352 30.24 14.73 3.68
N LYS A 353 30.15 13.38 3.64
CA LYS A 353 31.30 12.47 3.60
C LYS A 353 31.84 12.35 2.18
N GLU A 354 30.91 12.21 1.23
CA GLU A 354 31.15 12.20 -0.20
C GLU A 354 30.05 13.03 -0.86
N GLY A 355 30.39 13.88 -1.85
CA GLY A 355 29.46 14.79 -2.50
C GLY A 355 29.44 16.17 -1.85
N THR A 356 28.37 16.92 -2.09
CA THR A 356 28.21 18.30 -1.62
C THR A 356 27.00 18.41 -0.66
N LEU A 357 27.14 19.22 0.38
CA LEU A 357 26.04 19.64 1.23
C LEU A 357 25.88 21.16 1.11
N THR A 358 24.68 21.58 0.68
CA THR A 358 24.33 22.98 0.52
C THR A 358 23.18 23.33 1.47
N LEU A 359 23.35 24.37 2.29
CA LEU A 359 22.32 24.92 3.16
C LEU A 359 21.64 26.12 2.48
N GLU A 360 20.33 26.04 2.25
CA GLU A 360 19.53 27.07 1.59
C GLU A 360 18.40 27.56 2.51
N PRO A 361 18.39 28.85 2.91
CA PRO A 361 17.24 29.41 3.62
C PRO A 361 16.01 29.50 2.70
N ILE A 362 14.86 29.11 3.20
CA ILE A 362 13.58 29.33 2.53
C ILE A 362 13.25 30.82 2.63
N LYS A 363 12.89 31.42 1.50
CA LYS A 363 12.52 32.85 1.40
C LYS A 363 11.10 33.10 1.90
#